data_8cf2792f9c6babb431062032bdc910e2
#
_entry.id   8cf2792f9c6babb431062032bdc910e2
#
_cell.length_a   1.000
_cell.length_b   1.000
_cell.length_c   1.000
_cell.angle_alpha   90.00
_cell.angle_beta   90.00
_cell.angle_gamma   90.00
#
_symmetry.space_group_name_H-M   'P 1'
#
loop_
_entity.id
_entity.type
_entity.pdbx_description
1 polymer ?
#
loop_
_entity_poly.entity_id
_entity_poly.type
_entity_poly.pdbx_seq_one_letter_code
_entity_poly.pdbx_strand_id
1 'polypeptide(L)'
;MILEEPGMESCEIHSMSMEFLTAEHHEKFFGTDTPRYELAHAEDAMYFLPYGTMVDEFQHIMYAEPDLTPGERNAVWAKLESEYRPWLDFAGLPFYGRGAGWQRQLHIYEVPFYYIDYCLAQTVARSSSPRFCTRQDARRRYLARWARPAARRIRSVAACGLDNPFAPERWRRGESGRVIAAQDAALNADKGPGSGMDGQKRPGKGGANRRPKI
;
A
#
# COMPACT_ATOMS: atom_id res chain seq x y z
N MET A 1 -4.26 -36.35 7.83
CA MET A 1 -4.50 -35.22 8.75
C MET A 1 -4.49 -33.99 7.86
N ILE A 2 -5.65 -33.44 7.55
CA ILE A 2 -5.78 -32.21 6.79
C ILE A 2 -5.27 -31.12 7.75
N LEU A 3 -4.11 -30.58 7.48
CA LEU A 3 -3.65 -29.37 8.15
C LEU A 3 -4.65 -28.29 7.74
N GLU A 4 -5.45 -27.84 8.68
CA GLU A 4 -6.31 -26.70 8.44
C GLU A 4 -5.43 -25.52 8.04
N GLU A 5 -5.64 -25.00 6.85
CA GLU A 5 -4.96 -23.81 6.38
C GLU A 5 -5.37 -22.60 7.25
N PRO A 6 -4.46 -21.67 7.54
CA PRO A 6 -4.82 -20.41 8.15
C PRO A 6 -5.75 -19.66 7.19
N GLY A 7 -6.66 -18.85 7.71
CA GLY A 7 -7.47 -17.96 6.87
C GLY A 7 -6.58 -17.04 6.02
N MET A 8 -7.09 -16.58 4.86
CA MET A 8 -6.31 -15.77 3.92
C MET A 8 -5.78 -14.50 4.57
N GLU A 9 -6.58 -13.85 5.40
CA GLU A 9 -6.17 -12.69 6.19
C GLU A 9 -4.95 -12.97 7.07
N SER A 10 -4.85 -14.19 7.61
CA SER A 10 -3.71 -14.59 8.43
C SER A 10 -2.46 -14.83 7.60
N CYS A 11 -2.60 -15.38 6.39
CA CYS A 11 -1.51 -15.55 5.44
C CYS A 11 -0.92 -14.19 5.06
N GLU A 12 -1.80 -13.23 4.75
CA GLU A 12 -1.38 -11.89 4.33
C GLU A 12 -0.78 -11.07 5.48
N ILE A 13 -1.30 -11.23 6.71
CA ILE A 13 -0.65 -10.65 7.90
C ILE A 13 0.79 -11.16 8.01
N HIS A 14 1.01 -12.45 7.79
CA HIS A 14 2.35 -13.00 7.89
C HIS A 14 3.27 -12.48 6.79
N SER A 15 2.86 -12.57 5.52
CA SER A 15 3.67 -12.11 4.38
C SER A 15 4.04 -10.64 4.51
N MET A 16 3.08 -9.76 4.74
CA MET A 16 3.31 -8.33 4.90
C MET A 16 4.11 -7.97 6.16
N SER A 17 3.90 -8.70 7.28
CA SER A 17 4.68 -8.47 8.49
C SER A 17 6.16 -8.77 8.31
N MET A 18 6.53 -9.72 7.46
CA MET A 18 7.93 -10.04 7.20
C MET A 18 8.69 -8.87 6.60
N GLU A 19 8.06 -8.06 5.75
CA GLU A 19 8.66 -6.86 5.18
C GLU A 19 9.07 -5.85 6.26
N PHE A 20 8.22 -5.66 7.27
CA PHE A 20 8.50 -4.74 8.38
C PHE A 20 9.43 -5.35 9.43
N LEU A 21 9.34 -6.65 9.70
CA LEU A 21 10.16 -7.32 10.69
C LEU A 21 11.62 -7.43 10.26
N THR A 22 11.88 -7.48 8.96
CA THR A 22 13.23 -7.53 8.38
C THR A 22 13.88 -6.15 8.22
N ALA A 23 13.22 -5.08 8.66
CA ALA A 23 13.73 -3.71 8.48
C ALA A 23 15.15 -3.49 9.00
N GLU A 24 15.55 -4.15 10.10
CA GLU A 24 16.91 -4.08 10.64
C GLU A 24 17.98 -4.75 9.74
N HIS A 25 17.54 -5.40 8.66
CA HIS A 25 18.42 -6.07 7.70
C HIS A 25 18.32 -5.48 6.29
N HIS A 26 17.56 -4.41 6.09
CA HIS A 26 17.37 -3.79 4.77
C HIS A 26 18.70 -3.33 4.15
N GLU A 27 19.66 -2.88 4.96
CA GLU A 27 20.99 -2.49 4.49
C GLU A 27 21.71 -3.60 3.73
N LYS A 28 21.47 -4.88 4.09
CA LYS A 28 22.06 -6.02 3.40
C LYS A 28 21.55 -6.19 1.96
N PHE A 29 20.38 -5.64 1.65
CA PHE A 29 19.74 -5.73 0.33
C PHE A 29 19.92 -4.45 -0.48
N PHE A 30 19.85 -3.29 0.19
CA PHE A 30 19.78 -1.98 -0.47
C PHE A 30 21.03 -1.11 -0.24
N GLY A 31 21.94 -1.52 0.63
CA GLY A 31 23.17 -0.78 0.92
C GLY A 31 22.87 0.69 1.28
N THR A 32 23.52 1.61 0.56
CA THR A 32 23.36 3.07 0.74
C THR A 32 21.97 3.58 0.36
N ASP A 33 21.18 2.85 -0.43
CA ASP A 33 19.82 3.21 -0.81
C ASP A 33 18.76 2.82 0.22
N THR A 34 19.16 2.18 1.33
CA THR A 34 18.25 1.76 2.41
C THR A 34 17.30 2.86 2.87
N PRO A 35 17.74 4.11 3.16
CA PRO A 35 16.80 5.15 3.60
C PRO A 35 15.74 5.49 2.55
N ARG A 36 16.10 5.48 1.27
CA ARG A 36 15.16 5.72 0.16
C ARG A 36 14.15 4.59 0.02
N TYR A 37 14.63 3.35 0.12
CA TYR A 37 13.74 2.17 0.10
C TYR A 37 12.76 2.21 1.27
N GLU A 38 13.24 2.50 2.47
CA GLU A 38 12.39 2.53 3.67
C GLU A 38 11.32 3.63 3.61
N LEU A 39 11.65 4.80 3.03
CA LEU A 39 10.66 5.84 2.80
C LEU A 39 9.62 5.37 1.78
N ALA A 40 10.07 4.91 0.61
CA ALA A 40 9.17 4.43 -0.45
C ALA A 40 8.25 3.30 0.04
N HIS A 41 8.78 2.34 0.80
CA HIS A 41 8.01 1.25 1.39
C HIS A 41 6.97 1.76 2.40
N ALA A 42 7.33 2.75 3.22
CA ALA A 42 6.41 3.34 4.18
C ALA A 42 5.29 4.15 3.50
N GLU A 43 5.61 4.88 2.44
CA GLU A 43 4.64 5.62 1.62
C GLU A 43 3.68 4.65 0.90
N ASP A 44 4.21 3.62 0.24
CA ASP A 44 3.42 2.60 -0.46
C ASP A 44 2.43 1.92 0.50
N ALA A 45 2.90 1.53 1.69
CA ALA A 45 2.06 0.96 2.73
C ALA A 45 0.91 1.88 3.17
N MET A 46 1.06 3.21 3.06
CA MET A 46 0.00 4.18 3.36
C MET A 46 -0.94 4.38 2.18
N TYR A 47 -0.39 4.54 0.98
CA TYR A 47 -1.18 4.76 -0.23
C TYR A 47 -1.99 3.53 -0.65
N PHE A 48 -1.54 2.36 -0.23
CA PHE A 48 -2.24 1.11 -0.47
C PHE A 48 -3.60 1.05 0.24
N LEU A 49 -3.72 1.56 1.47
CA LEU A 49 -4.94 1.44 2.27
C LEU A 49 -6.17 2.07 1.58
N PRO A 50 -6.14 3.34 1.13
CA PRO A 50 -7.27 3.91 0.40
C PRO A 50 -7.55 3.17 -0.91
N TYR A 51 -6.52 2.69 -1.62
CA TYR A 51 -6.72 1.91 -2.83
C TYR A 51 -7.44 0.58 -2.58
N GLY A 52 -6.98 -0.19 -1.61
CA GLY A 52 -7.59 -1.48 -1.30
C GLY A 52 -9.03 -1.35 -0.77
N THR A 53 -9.31 -0.32 0.02
CA THR A 53 -10.66 -0.01 0.49
C THR A 53 -11.58 0.40 -0.67
N MET A 54 -11.06 1.20 -1.60
CA MET A 54 -11.78 1.58 -2.81
C MET A 54 -12.12 0.37 -3.70
N VAL A 55 -11.18 -0.58 -3.84
CA VAL A 55 -11.41 -1.84 -4.57
C VAL A 55 -12.55 -2.63 -3.94
N ASP A 56 -12.62 -2.69 -2.63
CA ASP A 56 -13.67 -3.39 -1.89
C ASP A 56 -15.03 -2.71 -2.09
N GLU A 57 -15.11 -1.40 -1.88
CA GLU A 57 -16.35 -0.63 -2.11
C GLU A 57 -16.84 -0.75 -3.55
N PHE A 58 -15.95 -0.70 -4.52
CA PHE A 58 -16.31 -0.93 -5.92
C PHE A 58 -17.00 -2.29 -6.12
N GLN A 59 -16.47 -3.36 -5.53
CA GLN A 59 -17.08 -4.68 -5.62
C GLN A 59 -18.47 -4.70 -4.99
N HIS A 60 -18.64 -4.10 -3.81
CA HIS A 60 -19.96 -4.00 -3.17
C HIS A 60 -21.00 -3.33 -4.08
N ILE A 61 -20.63 -2.25 -4.76
CA ILE A 61 -21.52 -1.57 -5.71
C ILE A 61 -21.82 -2.47 -6.92
N MET A 62 -20.80 -3.13 -7.49
CA MET A 62 -21.00 -4.01 -8.65
C MET A 62 -21.92 -5.20 -8.36
N TYR A 63 -21.86 -5.75 -7.16
CA TYR A 63 -22.73 -6.86 -6.74
C TYR A 63 -24.12 -6.40 -6.34
N ALA A 64 -24.27 -5.18 -5.83
CA ALA A 64 -25.58 -4.59 -5.54
C ALA A 64 -26.31 -4.16 -6.82
N GLU A 65 -25.58 -3.75 -7.85
CA GLU A 65 -26.10 -3.23 -9.11
C GLU A 65 -25.51 -4.01 -10.32
N PRO A 66 -25.87 -5.29 -10.49
CA PRO A 66 -25.24 -6.18 -11.48
C PRO A 66 -25.48 -5.76 -12.94
N ASP A 67 -26.58 -5.04 -13.19
CA ASP A 67 -27.01 -4.63 -14.52
C ASP A 67 -26.28 -3.38 -15.07
N LEU A 68 -25.37 -2.78 -14.30
CA LEU A 68 -24.58 -1.65 -14.76
C LEU A 68 -23.81 -1.98 -16.03
N THR A 69 -23.94 -1.12 -17.04
CA THR A 69 -23.18 -1.19 -18.28
C THR A 69 -21.67 -0.98 -18.02
N PRO A 70 -20.79 -1.42 -18.92
CA PRO A 70 -19.35 -1.17 -18.78
C PRO A 70 -18.98 0.30 -18.61
N GLY A 71 -19.72 1.21 -19.26
CA GLY A 71 -19.52 2.65 -19.13
C GLY A 71 -19.87 3.17 -17.72
N GLU A 72 -20.98 2.70 -17.16
CA GLU A 72 -21.42 3.06 -15.82
C GLU A 72 -20.45 2.51 -14.76
N ARG A 73 -19.96 1.27 -14.92
CA ARG A 73 -18.93 0.71 -14.04
C ARG A 73 -17.65 1.55 -14.06
N ASN A 74 -17.24 2.03 -15.24
CA ASN A 74 -16.11 2.94 -15.35
C ASN A 74 -16.38 4.28 -14.63
N ALA A 75 -17.59 4.81 -14.73
CA ALA A 75 -17.96 6.05 -14.03
C ALA A 75 -17.94 5.88 -12.50
N VAL A 76 -18.45 4.76 -11.99
CA VAL A 76 -18.36 4.41 -10.56
C VAL A 76 -16.90 4.36 -10.13
N TRP A 77 -16.04 3.65 -10.86
CA TRP A 77 -14.62 3.57 -10.53
C TRP A 77 -13.95 4.95 -10.51
N ALA A 78 -14.16 5.77 -11.54
CA ALA A 78 -13.59 7.11 -11.61
C ALA A 78 -14.03 8.01 -10.45
N LYS A 79 -15.30 7.89 -10.03
CA LYS A 79 -15.83 8.60 -8.87
C LYS A 79 -15.11 8.17 -7.59
N LEU A 80 -15.05 6.87 -7.31
CA LEU A 80 -14.34 6.33 -6.15
C LEU A 80 -12.86 6.72 -6.16
N GLU A 81 -12.22 6.68 -7.32
CA GLU A 81 -10.82 7.10 -7.47
C GLU A 81 -10.61 8.57 -7.05
N SER A 82 -11.51 9.45 -7.43
CA SER A 82 -11.45 10.86 -7.03
C SER A 82 -11.68 11.09 -5.53
N GLU A 83 -12.46 10.22 -4.89
CA GLU A 83 -12.76 10.29 -3.45
C GLU A 83 -11.64 9.70 -2.59
N TYR A 84 -11.15 8.53 -2.96
CA TYR A 84 -10.15 7.80 -2.18
C TYR A 84 -8.70 8.22 -2.47
N ARG A 85 -8.43 8.70 -3.69
CA ARG A 85 -7.09 9.07 -4.15
C ARG A 85 -7.07 10.43 -4.86
N PRO A 86 -7.55 11.51 -4.23
CA PRO A 86 -7.71 12.84 -4.87
C PRO A 86 -6.39 13.48 -5.33
N TRP A 87 -5.25 12.94 -4.91
CA TRP A 87 -3.92 13.38 -5.34
C TRP A 87 -3.48 12.82 -6.69
N LEU A 88 -4.24 11.88 -7.28
CA LEU A 88 -3.92 11.29 -8.57
C LEU A 88 -4.71 11.98 -9.68
N ASP A 89 -4.00 12.39 -10.72
CA ASP A 89 -4.60 12.92 -11.95
C ASP A 89 -4.36 11.94 -13.09
N PHE A 90 -5.44 11.42 -13.65
CA PHE A 90 -5.44 10.52 -14.80
C PHE A 90 -5.85 11.21 -16.11
N ALA A 91 -5.98 12.54 -16.11
CA ALA A 91 -6.34 13.29 -17.31
C ALA A 91 -5.34 13.01 -18.45
N GLY A 92 -5.88 12.77 -19.64
CA GLY A 92 -5.06 12.47 -20.82
C GLY A 92 -4.54 11.02 -20.92
N LEU A 93 -4.80 10.16 -19.93
CA LEU A 93 -4.45 8.74 -20.00
C LEU A 93 -5.63 7.93 -20.56
N PRO A 94 -5.51 7.35 -21.78
CA PRO A 94 -6.66 6.75 -22.48
C PRO A 94 -7.39 5.64 -21.71
N PHE A 95 -6.66 4.87 -20.91
CA PHE A 95 -7.21 3.77 -20.13
C PHE A 95 -7.71 4.25 -18.76
N TYR A 96 -6.85 4.87 -17.99
CA TYR A 96 -7.18 5.29 -16.62
C TYR A 96 -8.13 6.49 -16.59
N GLY A 97 -7.95 7.47 -17.48
CA GLY A 97 -8.79 8.67 -17.54
C GLY A 97 -10.26 8.42 -17.85
N ARG A 98 -10.60 7.25 -18.42
CA ARG A 98 -12.00 6.82 -18.61
C ARG A 98 -12.54 5.97 -17.44
N GLY A 99 -11.81 5.84 -16.34
CA GLY A 99 -12.19 5.04 -15.19
C GLY A 99 -12.08 3.53 -15.38
N ALA A 100 -11.25 3.05 -16.33
CA ALA A 100 -11.11 1.63 -16.60
C ALA A 100 -10.07 0.92 -15.70
N GLY A 101 -9.54 1.59 -14.69
CA GLY A 101 -8.47 1.07 -13.83
C GLY A 101 -8.82 -0.24 -13.13
N TRP A 102 -10.09 -0.47 -12.80
CA TRP A 102 -10.58 -1.71 -12.17
C TRP A 102 -10.35 -2.95 -13.04
N GLN A 103 -10.34 -2.81 -14.36
CA GLN A 103 -10.23 -3.93 -15.30
C GLN A 103 -8.87 -4.65 -15.22
N ARG A 104 -7.84 -4.01 -14.70
CA ARG A 104 -6.52 -4.64 -14.48
C ARG A 104 -6.42 -5.40 -13.16
N GLN A 105 -7.39 -5.21 -12.26
CA GLN A 105 -7.36 -5.80 -10.93
C GLN A 105 -7.95 -7.21 -10.95
N LEU A 106 -7.12 -8.22 -11.19
CA LEU A 106 -7.54 -9.62 -11.34
C LEU A 106 -8.34 -10.14 -10.14
N HIS A 107 -8.03 -9.68 -8.93
CA HIS A 107 -8.73 -10.09 -7.70
C HIS A 107 -10.24 -9.85 -7.76
N ILE A 108 -10.68 -8.80 -8.47
CA ILE A 108 -12.11 -8.50 -8.62
C ILE A 108 -12.85 -9.64 -9.35
N TYR A 109 -12.16 -10.35 -10.25
CA TYR A 109 -12.74 -11.40 -11.09
C TYR A 109 -12.52 -12.81 -10.51
N GLU A 110 -11.34 -13.05 -9.95
CA GLU A 110 -10.91 -14.39 -9.56
C GLU A 110 -11.28 -14.72 -8.11
N VAL A 111 -11.20 -13.71 -7.22
CA VAL A 111 -11.42 -13.88 -5.78
C VAL A 111 -12.17 -12.66 -5.21
N PRO A 112 -13.46 -12.50 -5.55
CA PRO A 112 -14.26 -11.37 -5.11
C PRO A 112 -14.24 -11.18 -3.58
N PHE A 113 -14.20 -9.92 -3.15
CA PHE A 113 -14.17 -9.51 -1.73
C PHE A 113 -12.93 -9.94 -0.94
N TYR A 114 -11.93 -10.52 -1.58
CA TYR A 114 -10.69 -10.89 -0.91
C TYR A 114 -9.75 -9.69 -0.71
N TYR A 115 -9.78 -8.70 -1.61
CA TYR A 115 -8.76 -7.65 -1.65
C TYR A 115 -8.67 -6.81 -0.38
N ILE A 116 -9.76 -6.70 0.38
CA ILE A 116 -9.80 -5.99 1.67
C ILE A 116 -8.91 -6.66 2.73
N ASP A 117 -8.66 -7.96 2.62
CA ASP A 117 -7.79 -8.70 3.56
C ASP A 117 -6.37 -8.15 3.55
N TYR A 118 -5.89 -7.64 2.41
CA TYR A 118 -4.60 -6.96 2.33
C TYR A 118 -4.57 -5.66 3.15
N CYS A 119 -5.66 -4.89 3.19
CA CYS A 119 -5.74 -3.68 4.01
C CYS A 119 -5.72 -4.00 5.49
N LEU A 120 -6.46 -5.04 5.90
CA LEU A 120 -6.45 -5.54 7.27
C LEU A 120 -5.05 -6.04 7.65
N ALA A 121 -4.46 -6.83 6.78
CA ALA A 121 -3.11 -7.37 6.96
C ALA A 121 -2.06 -6.27 7.05
N GLN A 122 -2.11 -5.28 6.17
CA GLN A 122 -1.19 -4.13 6.17
C GLN A 122 -1.26 -3.34 7.48
N THR A 123 -2.48 -3.14 8.00
CA THR A 123 -2.70 -2.46 9.27
C THR A 123 -2.04 -3.21 10.44
N VAL A 124 -2.18 -4.55 10.46
CA VAL A 124 -1.56 -5.41 11.49
C VAL A 124 -0.05 -5.47 11.29
N ALA A 125 0.43 -5.65 10.07
CA ALA A 125 1.85 -5.76 9.73
C ALA A 125 2.63 -4.51 10.17
N ARG A 126 2.09 -3.32 9.91
CA ARG A 126 2.68 -2.05 10.39
C ARG A 126 2.84 -2.00 11.90
N SER A 127 1.90 -2.59 12.65
CA SER A 127 1.99 -2.66 14.12
C SER A 127 3.16 -3.52 14.62
N SER A 128 3.62 -4.46 13.79
CA SER A 128 4.78 -5.32 14.11
C SER A 128 6.13 -4.67 13.81
N SER A 129 6.14 -3.56 13.07
CA SER A 129 7.36 -2.84 12.71
C SER A 129 8.17 -2.41 13.96
N PRO A 130 9.50 -2.49 13.94
CA PRO A 130 10.37 -1.96 15.00
C PRO A 130 10.11 -0.50 15.34
N ARG A 131 9.64 0.28 14.37
CA ARG A 131 9.35 1.71 14.53
C ARG A 131 8.06 1.99 15.29
N PHE A 132 7.12 1.05 15.26
CA PHE A 132 5.83 1.15 15.96
C PHE A 132 5.75 0.24 17.16
N CYS A 133 6.51 -0.85 17.20
CA CYS A 133 6.60 -1.78 18.30
C CYS A 133 8.01 -1.76 18.88
N THR A 134 8.22 -1.03 19.96
CA THR A 134 9.50 -0.96 20.71
C THR A 134 9.76 -2.22 21.53
N ARG A 135 8.79 -3.12 21.64
CA ARG A 135 8.86 -4.32 22.46
C ARG A 135 9.46 -5.49 21.68
N GLN A 136 10.78 -5.60 21.69
CA GLN A 136 11.50 -6.72 21.04
C GLN A 136 10.99 -8.10 21.45
N ASP A 137 10.56 -8.25 22.69
CA ASP A 137 9.98 -9.49 23.22
C ASP A 137 8.64 -9.83 22.57
N ALA A 138 7.81 -8.84 22.25
CA ALA A 138 6.55 -9.05 21.53
C ALA A 138 6.81 -9.50 20.09
N ARG A 139 7.78 -8.90 19.42
CA ARG A 139 8.21 -9.32 18.06
C ARG A 139 8.73 -10.75 18.04
N ARG A 140 9.59 -11.12 18.99
CA ARG A 140 10.10 -12.50 19.12
C ARG A 140 8.97 -13.49 19.38
N ARG A 141 7.99 -13.16 20.21
CA ARG A 141 6.82 -14.02 20.46
C ARG A 141 5.96 -14.16 19.21
N TYR A 142 5.78 -13.07 18.45
CA TYR A 142 5.06 -13.10 17.18
C TYR A 142 5.72 -14.09 16.22
N LEU A 143 7.02 -13.95 15.94
CA LEU A 143 7.75 -14.85 15.05
C LEU A 143 7.74 -16.30 15.56
N ALA A 144 7.97 -16.53 16.86
CA ALA A 144 7.93 -17.86 17.44
C ALA A 144 6.54 -18.52 17.34
N ARG A 145 5.48 -17.71 17.40
CA ARG A 145 4.11 -18.22 17.26
C ARG A 145 3.79 -18.58 15.81
N TRP A 146 4.22 -17.78 14.86
CA TRP A 146 4.04 -18.08 13.42
C TRP A 146 4.84 -19.30 12.96
N ALA A 147 5.97 -19.57 13.61
CA ALA A 147 6.74 -20.79 13.37
C ALA A 147 6.02 -22.09 13.84
N ARG A 148 4.88 -21.98 14.53
CA ARG A 148 4.11 -23.13 15.04
C ARG A 148 2.87 -23.37 14.17
N PRO A 149 2.51 -24.65 13.89
CA PRO A 149 1.34 -24.99 13.05
C PRO A 149 -0.02 -24.45 13.54
N ALA A 150 -0.11 -23.98 14.79
CA ALA A 150 -1.34 -23.50 15.41
C ALA A 150 -1.54 -21.96 15.36
N ALA A 151 -0.72 -21.22 14.62
CA ALA A 151 -0.81 -19.76 14.55
C ALA A 151 -1.87 -19.33 13.52
N ARG A 152 -3.14 -19.44 13.85
CA ARG A 152 -4.19 -19.50 12.83
C ARG A 152 -5.22 -18.37 12.85
N ARG A 153 -5.00 -17.25 13.56
CA ARG A 153 -6.02 -16.17 13.59
C ARG A 153 -5.41 -14.83 14.00
N ILE A 154 -6.00 -13.74 13.50
CA ILE A 154 -5.77 -12.33 13.92
C ILE A 154 -5.63 -12.17 15.46
N ARG A 155 -6.39 -12.94 16.24
CA ARG A 155 -6.26 -13.03 17.70
C ARG A 155 -4.85 -13.40 18.17
N SER A 156 -4.06 -14.05 17.32
CA SER A 156 -2.67 -14.40 17.65
C SER A 156 -1.77 -13.17 17.79
N VAL A 157 -2.04 -12.11 17.05
CA VAL A 157 -1.28 -10.84 17.12
C VAL A 157 -1.44 -10.21 18.51
N ALA A 158 -2.67 -10.06 18.98
CA ALA A 158 -2.95 -9.55 20.32
C ALA A 158 -2.38 -10.46 21.41
N ALA A 159 -2.46 -11.78 21.24
CA ALA A 159 -1.88 -12.75 22.18
C ALA A 159 -0.35 -12.69 22.27
N CYS A 160 0.33 -12.12 21.27
CA CYS A 160 1.77 -11.85 21.30
C CYS A 160 2.12 -10.56 22.06
N GLY A 161 1.11 -9.81 22.51
CA GLY A 161 1.29 -8.53 23.20
C GLY A 161 1.64 -7.38 22.27
N LEU A 162 1.31 -7.51 20.99
CA LEU A 162 1.30 -6.38 20.06
C LEU A 162 0.05 -5.55 20.30
N ASP A 163 0.17 -4.25 20.15
CA ASP A 163 -0.96 -3.34 20.30
C ASP A 163 -2.05 -3.66 19.28
N ASN A 164 -3.31 -3.43 19.68
CA ASN A 164 -4.43 -3.59 18.75
C ASN A 164 -4.30 -2.57 17.62
N PRO A 165 -4.03 -3.00 16.38
CA PRO A 165 -3.88 -2.09 15.24
C PRO A 165 -5.19 -1.40 14.85
N PHE A 166 -6.34 -2.00 15.24
CA PHE A 166 -7.68 -1.48 14.96
C PHE A 166 -8.21 -0.57 16.07
N ALA A 167 -7.39 -0.25 17.09
CA ALA A 167 -7.78 0.69 18.13
C ALA A 167 -7.99 2.10 17.53
N PRO A 168 -9.21 2.71 17.67
CA PRO A 168 -9.51 4.00 17.06
C PRO A 168 -8.56 5.12 17.47
N GLU A 169 -7.98 5.03 18.65
CA GLU A 169 -7.02 6.00 19.20
C GLU A 169 -5.75 6.09 18.37
N ARG A 170 -5.30 4.99 17.77
CA ARG A 170 -4.08 4.96 16.93
C ARG A 170 -4.29 5.72 15.62
N TRP A 171 -5.46 5.56 15.01
CA TRP A 171 -5.82 6.26 13.78
C TRP A 171 -5.95 7.77 14.03
N ARG A 172 -6.62 8.17 15.12
CA ARG A 172 -6.80 9.58 15.47
C ARG A 172 -5.47 10.29 15.75
N ARG A 173 -4.45 9.60 16.25
CA ARG A 173 -3.13 10.18 16.53
C ARG A 173 -2.29 10.43 15.30
N GLY A 174 -2.64 9.89 14.15
CA GLY A 174 -1.90 10.07 12.89
C GLY A 174 -0.44 9.61 12.99
N GLU A 175 -0.15 8.59 13.81
CA GLU A 175 1.22 8.13 14.11
C GLU A 175 2.00 7.73 12.86
N SER A 176 1.31 7.08 11.92
CA SER A 176 1.90 6.65 10.64
C SER A 176 2.39 7.81 9.78
N GLY A 177 1.55 8.85 9.64
CA GLY A 177 1.92 10.03 8.86
C GLY A 177 3.10 10.79 9.46
N ARG A 178 3.20 10.86 10.79
CA ARG A 178 4.34 11.49 11.47
C ARG A 178 5.66 10.76 11.25
N VAL A 179 5.64 9.43 11.18
CA VAL A 179 6.85 8.65 10.89
C VAL A 179 7.33 8.90 9.46
N ILE A 180 6.41 8.90 8.50
CA ILE A 180 6.75 9.19 7.09
C ILE A 180 7.31 10.61 6.96
N ALA A 181 6.65 11.61 7.54
CA ALA A 181 7.11 12.99 7.51
C ALA A 181 8.51 13.17 8.16
N ALA A 182 8.80 12.45 9.24
CA ALA A 182 10.11 12.48 9.87
C ALA A 182 11.19 11.84 8.99
N GLN A 183 10.86 10.76 8.25
CA GLN A 183 11.78 10.12 7.32
C GLN A 183 12.09 11.02 6.11
N ASP A 184 11.06 11.64 5.52
CA ASP A 184 11.22 12.58 4.42
C ASP A 184 12.07 13.78 4.83
N ALA A 185 11.82 14.35 6.01
CA ALA A 185 12.62 15.43 6.56
C ALA A 185 14.09 15.03 6.75
N ALA A 186 14.37 13.82 7.23
CA ALA A 186 15.72 13.32 7.42
C ALA A 186 16.46 13.15 6.08
N LEU A 187 15.77 12.59 5.05
CA LEU A 187 16.34 12.44 3.70
C LEU A 187 16.62 13.78 3.01
N ASN A 188 15.78 14.78 3.26
CA ASN A 188 15.97 16.11 2.71
C ASN A 188 17.06 16.91 3.43
N ALA A 189 17.25 16.66 4.73
CA ALA A 189 18.36 17.26 5.50
C ALA A 189 19.74 16.76 5.04
N ASP A 190 19.84 15.49 4.65
CA ASP A 190 21.08 14.89 4.17
C ASP A 190 21.49 15.39 2.76
N LYS A 191 20.56 15.96 2.01
CA LYS A 191 20.83 16.55 0.68
C LYS A 191 21.55 17.88 0.70
N GLY A 192 21.91 18.47 1.82
CA GLY A 192 22.63 19.74 1.97
C GLY A 192 22.10 20.90 1.10
N PRO A 193 22.30 22.17 1.44
CA PRO A 193 21.86 23.30 0.63
C PRO A 193 22.69 23.41 -0.67
N GLY A 194 22.41 22.58 -1.69
CA GLY A 194 23.19 22.64 -2.93
C GLY A 194 22.86 21.62 -4.02
N SER A 195 22.03 20.63 -3.78
CA SER A 195 21.62 19.69 -4.84
C SER A 195 20.29 20.02 -5.51
N GLY A 196 20.02 21.32 -5.68
CA GLY A 196 18.97 21.76 -6.59
C GLY A 196 19.36 21.28 -7.99
N MET A 197 18.55 20.43 -8.60
CA MET A 197 18.67 20.11 -10.02
C MET A 197 18.63 21.44 -10.78
N ASP A 198 19.80 21.85 -11.24
CA ASP A 198 19.96 22.96 -12.17
C ASP A 198 19.11 22.62 -13.40
N GLY A 199 18.13 23.51 -13.65
CA GLY A 199 17.14 23.30 -14.70
C GLY A 199 17.83 23.16 -16.05
N GLN A 200 18.03 21.94 -16.49
CA GLN A 200 18.41 21.66 -17.88
C GLN A 200 17.26 22.12 -18.77
N LYS A 201 17.35 23.38 -19.22
CA LYS A 201 16.55 23.91 -20.34
C LYS A 201 16.69 22.94 -21.49
N ARG A 202 15.64 22.18 -21.78
CA ARG A 202 15.55 21.42 -23.03
C ARG A 202 15.73 22.39 -24.18
N PRO A 203 16.69 22.16 -25.11
CA PRO A 203 16.82 23.01 -26.28
C PRO A 203 15.53 22.95 -27.09
N GLY A 204 14.95 24.09 -27.35
CA GLY A 204 13.77 24.26 -28.18
C GLY A 204 14.00 23.63 -29.55
N LYS A 205 13.22 22.64 -29.92
CA LYS A 205 13.13 22.18 -31.30
C LYS A 205 12.31 23.24 -32.07
N GLY A 206 13.04 24.15 -32.69
CA GLY A 206 12.52 24.99 -33.76
C GLY A 206 12.18 24.15 -34.98
N GLY A 207 11.05 24.47 -35.51
CA GLY A 207 10.41 24.30 -36.76
C GLY A 207 10.90 23.27 -37.80
N ALA A 208 9.98 22.59 -38.38
CA ALA A 208 9.66 22.69 -39.83
C ALA A 208 8.61 21.65 -40.17
N ASN A 209 7.46 22.18 -40.40
CA ASN A 209 6.34 21.54 -41.06
C ASN A 209 6.72 21.15 -42.49
N ARG A 210 6.79 19.85 -42.82
CA ARG A 210 6.65 19.37 -44.18
C ARG A 210 5.84 18.08 -44.20
N ARG A 211 4.58 18.19 -44.59
CA ARG A 211 3.75 17.06 -45.03
C ARG A 211 4.27 16.50 -46.34
N PRO A 212 4.38 15.21 -46.56
CA PRO A 212 4.30 14.63 -47.89
C PRO A 212 2.83 14.36 -48.21
N LYS A 213 2.43 14.81 -49.40
CA LYS A 213 1.26 14.32 -50.13
C LYS A 213 1.64 12.94 -50.68
N ILE A 214 0.82 11.94 -50.47
CA ILE A 214 0.16 11.04 -51.41
C ILE A 214 -0.77 10.17 -50.60
#